data_188a2363ae1e70b8a90cc33fdb8761d1
#
_entry.id   188a2363ae1e70b8a90cc33fdb8761d1
#
_cell.length_a   1.000
_cell.length_b   1.000
_cell.length_c   1.000
_cell.angle_alpha   90.00
_cell.angle_beta   90.00
_cell.angle_gamma   90.00
#
_symmetry.space_group_name_H-M   'P 1'
#
loop_
_entity.id
_entity.type
_entity.pdbx_description
1 polymer ?
#
loop_
_entity_poly.entity_id
_entity_poly.type
_entity_poly.pdbx_seq_one_letter_code
_entity_poly.pdbx_strand_id
1 'polypeptide(L)' 'MTVIEAVTAVFHLADYAKTYLDRHGNCVDLKYPLDKLGKMEVKDIYINLKEKTATITIY' A
#
# COMPACT_ATOMS: atom_id res chain seq x y z
N MET A 1 -2.30 -3.43 -11.55
CA MET A 1 -1.71 -2.26 -10.84
C MET A 1 -0.54 -2.72 -9.98
N THR A 2 0.57 -2.03 -10.06
CA THR A 2 1.74 -2.35 -9.25
C THR A 2 1.68 -1.62 -7.90
N VAL A 3 2.53 -2.06 -6.96
CA VAL A 3 2.62 -1.42 -5.65
C VAL A 3 2.98 0.06 -5.77
N ILE A 4 3.89 0.41 -6.67
CA ILE A 4 4.29 1.81 -6.85
C ILE A 4 3.12 2.67 -7.35
N GLU A 5 2.29 2.13 -8.23
CA GLU A 5 1.09 2.81 -8.69
C GLU A 5 0.07 2.97 -7.56
N ALA A 6 -0.09 1.92 -6.75
CA ALA A 6 -1.00 1.95 -5.61
C ALA A 6 -0.58 2.99 -4.58
N VAL A 7 0.71 3.08 -4.27
CA VAL A 7 1.24 4.08 -3.32
C VAL A 7 0.97 5.49 -3.84
N THR A 8 1.18 5.72 -5.14
CA THR A 8 0.91 7.01 -5.75
C THR A 8 -0.57 7.37 -5.62
N ALA A 9 -1.47 6.41 -5.88
CA ALA A 9 -2.90 6.62 -5.73
C ALA A 9 -3.29 6.94 -4.28
N VAL A 10 -2.70 6.23 -3.32
CA VAL A 10 -2.96 6.47 -1.90
C VAL A 10 -2.56 7.90 -1.51
N PHE A 11 -1.40 8.38 -1.97
CA PHE A 11 -0.97 9.74 -1.67
C PHE A 11 -1.91 10.79 -2.24
N HIS A 12 -2.54 10.52 -3.38
CA HIS A 12 -3.51 11.43 -3.97
C HIS A 12 -4.87 11.42 -3.26
N LEU A 13 -5.28 10.26 -2.75
CA LEU A 13 -6.60 10.08 -2.16
C LEU A 13 -6.63 10.33 -0.65
N ALA A 14 -5.56 9.95 0.04
CA ALA A 14 -5.48 10.02 1.49
C ALA A 14 -4.09 10.53 1.87
N ASP A 15 -3.94 11.84 1.85
CA ASP A 15 -2.67 12.49 2.14
C ASP A 15 -2.13 12.07 3.51
N TYR A 16 -0.85 11.68 3.54
CA TYR A 16 -0.13 11.25 4.75
C TYR A 16 -0.72 10.01 5.44
N ALA A 17 -1.50 9.21 4.73
CA ALA A 17 -1.95 7.95 5.29
C ALA A 17 -0.76 7.04 5.56
N LYS A 18 -0.72 6.42 6.75
CA LYS A 18 0.28 5.41 7.02
C LYS A 18 -0.05 4.18 6.18
N THR A 19 0.94 3.71 5.43
CA THR A 19 0.73 2.64 4.46
C THR A 19 1.31 1.32 4.94
N TYR A 20 0.51 0.27 4.86
CA TYR A 20 0.89 -1.08 5.20
C TYR A 20 0.88 -1.95 3.96
N LEU A 21 1.69 -2.99 3.98
CA LEU A 21 1.69 -4.01 2.94
C LEU A 21 1.20 -5.32 3.54
N ASP A 22 0.20 -5.92 2.92
CA ASP A 22 -0.32 -7.21 3.32
C ASP A 22 0.02 -8.25 2.25
N ARG A 23 0.70 -9.30 2.67
CA ARG A 23 1.07 -10.42 1.82
C ARG A 23 0.74 -11.71 2.55
N HIS A 24 -0.22 -12.46 2.00
CA HIS A 24 -0.62 -13.77 2.55
C HIS A 24 -1.00 -13.70 4.04
N GLY A 25 -1.68 -12.62 4.43
CA GLY A 25 -2.11 -12.44 5.81
C GLY A 25 -1.08 -11.78 6.73
N ASN A 26 0.13 -11.53 6.24
CA ASN A 26 1.16 -10.82 7.00
C ASN A 26 1.13 -9.35 6.66
N CYS A 27 0.71 -8.52 7.61
CA CYS A 27 0.62 -7.08 7.43
C CYS A 27 1.84 -6.42 8.06
N VAL A 28 2.61 -5.71 7.26
CA VAL A 28 3.83 -5.03 7.71
C VAL A 28 3.84 -3.59 7.25
N ASP A 29 4.61 -2.74 7.91
CA ASP A 29 4.79 -1.36 7.48
C ASP A 29 5.46 -1.34 6.10
N LEU A 30 4.91 -0.52 5.22
CA LEU A 30 5.54 -0.31 3.91
C LEU A 30 6.73 0.62 4.09
N LYS A 31 7.90 0.13 3.73
CA LYS A 31 9.16 0.87 3.88
C LYS A 31 9.76 1.24 2.54
N TYR A 32 10.47 2.34 2.51
CA TYR A 32 11.11 2.84 1.30
C TYR A 32 12.64 2.73 1.42
N PRO A 33 13.35 2.55 0.31
CA PRO A 33 12.84 2.42 -1.07
C PRO A 33 12.14 1.07 -1.30
N LEU A 34 11.21 1.05 -2.27
CA LEU A 34 10.40 -0.15 -2.53
C LEU A 34 11.18 -1.24 -3.27
N ASP A 35 12.13 -0.85 -4.10
CA ASP A 35 12.95 -1.77 -4.92
C ASP A 35 12.05 -2.74 -5.72
N LYS A 36 12.30 -4.04 -5.59
CA LYS A 36 11.51 -5.06 -6.29
C LYS A 36 10.04 -5.05 -5.88
N LEU A 37 9.75 -4.67 -4.65
CA LEU A 37 8.40 -4.62 -4.14
C LEU A 37 7.52 -3.67 -4.95
N GLY A 38 8.09 -2.57 -5.44
CA GLY A 38 7.35 -1.60 -6.24
C GLY A 38 6.74 -2.16 -7.51
N LYS A 39 7.28 -3.26 -8.03
CA LYS A 39 6.84 -3.90 -9.26
C LYS A 39 5.85 -5.04 -9.04
N MET A 40 5.55 -5.38 -7.80
CA MET A 40 4.64 -6.49 -7.50
C MET A 40 3.19 -6.09 -7.78
N GLU A 41 2.38 -7.07 -8.21
CA GLU A 41 0.99 -6.83 -8.54
C GLU A 41 0.14 -6.68 -7.30
N VAL A 42 -0.73 -5.68 -7.32
CA VAL A 42 -1.66 -5.40 -6.23
C VAL A 42 -2.94 -6.18 -6.44
N LYS A 43 -3.38 -6.83 -5.38
CA LYS A 43 -4.67 -7.52 -5.35
C LYS A 43 -5.78 -6.59 -4.91
N ASP A 44 -5.52 -5.77 -3.89
CA ASP A 44 -6.53 -4.90 -3.31
C ASP A 44 -5.88 -3.73 -2.58
N ILE A 45 -6.63 -2.64 -2.43
CA ILE A 45 -6.22 -1.47 -1.65
C ILE A 45 -7.35 -1.13 -0.69
N TYR A 46 -7.06 -1.07 0.59
CA TYR A 46 -8.02 -0.67 1.61
C TYR A 46 -7.58 0.65 2.24
N ILE A 47 -8.43 1.66 2.16
CA ILE A 47 -8.15 2.98 2.75
C ILE A 47 -9.10 3.21 3.91
N ASN A 48 -8.55 3.46 5.09
CA ASN A 48 -9.32 3.80 6.27
C ASN A 48 -9.10 5.28 6.60
N LEU A 49 -10.05 6.11 6.21
CA LEU A 49 -9.93 7.55 6.38
C LEU A 49 -9.99 7.96 7.86
N LYS A 50 -10.72 7.21 8.68
CA LYS A 50 -10.84 7.49 10.10
C LYS A 50 -9.51 7.29 10.82
N GLU A 51 -8.81 6.22 10.51
CA GLU A 51 -7.52 5.89 11.12
C GLU A 51 -6.34 6.49 10.35
N LYS A 52 -6.60 7.06 9.18
CA LYS A 52 -5.59 7.58 8.27
C LYS A 52 -4.55 6.52 7.93
N THR A 53 -5.03 5.36 7.54
CA THR A 53 -4.18 4.25 7.13
C THR A 53 -4.60 3.74 5.76
N ALA A 54 -3.68 3.11 5.09
CA ALA A 54 -3.95 2.43 3.83
C ALA A 54 -3.23 1.08 3.85
N THR A 55 -3.90 0.04 3.40
CA THR A 55 -3.31 -1.29 3.31
C THR A 55 -3.32 -1.73 1.85
N ILE A 56 -2.14 -2.04 1.33
CA ILE A 56 -1.98 -2.55 -0.02
C ILE A 56 -1.77 -4.04 0.09
N THR A 57 -2.70 -4.82 -0.46
CA THR A 57 -2.63 -6.28 -0.47
C THR A 57 -2.06 -6.75 -1.79
N ILE A 58 -1.04 -7.60 -1.76
CA ILE A 58 -0.44 -8.18 -2.95
C ILE A 58 -0.74 -9.68 -3.01
N TYR A 59 -0.59 -10.24 -4.20
CA TYR A 59 -0.79 -11.66 -4.42
C TYR A 59 0.27 -12.52 -3.75
#